data_eb929ba3cca3d727a3031d9acec519e8
#
_entry.id   eb929ba3cca3d727a3031d9acec519e8
#
_cell.length_a   1.000
_cell.length_b   1.000
_cell.length_c   1.000
_cell.angle_alpha   90.00
_cell.angle_beta   90.00
_cell.angle_gamma   90.00
#
_symmetry.space_group_name_H-M   'P 1'
#
loop_
_entity.id
_entity.type
_entity.pdbx_description
1 polymer ?
#
loop_
_entity_poly.entity_id
_entity_poly.type
_entity_poly.pdbx_seq_one_letter_code
_entity_poly.pdbx_strand_id
1 'polypeptide(L)' 'MDKDLFEYEMKKKGYKTPIMRAEAMGWKLSAYYRRVGNEVECTQSDISKAADLLGWDVARRIFFAGEVS' A
#
# COMPACT_ATOMS: atom_id res chain seq x y z
N MET A 1 -1.05 7.05 -4.12
CA MET A 1 -1.24 5.61 -4.40
C MET A 1 -2.70 5.30 -4.71
N ASP A 2 -2.93 4.21 -5.37
CA ASP A 2 -4.29 3.72 -5.64
C ASP A 2 -4.79 2.98 -4.40
N LYS A 3 -5.55 3.66 -3.57
CA LYS A 3 -6.07 3.13 -2.31
C LYS A 3 -6.93 1.89 -2.50
N ASP A 4 -7.84 1.95 -3.46
CA ASP A 4 -8.78 0.85 -3.67
C ASP A 4 -8.07 -0.43 -4.12
N LEU A 5 -7.11 -0.29 -5.01
CA LEU A 5 -6.31 -1.43 -5.47
C LEU A 5 -5.45 -1.98 -4.33
N PHE A 6 -4.83 -1.09 -3.54
CA PHE A 6 -4.04 -1.51 -2.39
C PHE A 6 -4.89 -2.33 -1.41
N GLU A 7 -6.06 -1.81 -1.04
CA GLU A 7 -6.96 -2.51 -0.11
C GLU A 7 -7.41 -3.85 -0.67
N TYR A 8 -7.77 -3.89 -1.94
CA TYR A 8 -8.22 -5.11 -2.59
C TYR A 8 -7.14 -6.19 -2.57
N GLU A 9 -5.93 -5.85 -2.98
CA GLU A 9 -4.83 -6.80 -3.03
C GLU A 9 -4.40 -7.27 -1.63
N MET A 10 -4.39 -6.36 -0.66
CA MET A 10 -4.07 -6.72 0.72
C MET A 10 -5.11 -7.66 1.32
N LYS A 11 -6.39 -7.41 1.04
CA LYS A 11 -7.47 -8.31 1.49
C LYS A 11 -7.30 -9.70 0.91
N LYS A 12 -6.91 -9.81 -0.34
CA LYS A 12 -6.66 -11.10 -0.98
C LYS A 12 -5.55 -11.89 -0.27
N LYS A 13 -4.59 -11.20 0.31
CA LYS A 13 -3.49 -11.82 1.05
C LYS A 13 -3.84 -12.11 2.51
N GLY A 14 -5.03 -11.73 2.96
CA GLY A 14 -5.50 -11.99 4.32
C GLY A 14 -5.42 -10.79 5.25
N TYR A 15 -4.92 -9.66 4.79
CA TYR A 15 -4.84 -8.43 5.59
C TYR A 15 -6.16 -7.66 5.44
N LYS A 16 -7.16 -8.09 6.18
CA LYS A 16 -8.56 -7.69 5.95
C LYS A 16 -8.97 -6.38 6.60
N THR A 17 -8.24 -5.93 7.61
CA THR A 17 -8.58 -4.71 8.35
C THR A 17 -7.46 -3.68 8.21
N PRO A 18 -7.77 -2.38 8.43
CA PRO A 18 -6.73 -1.35 8.41
C PRO A 18 -5.59 -1.63 9.39
N ILE A 19 -5.92 -2.15 10.59
CA ILE A 19 -4.91 -2.49 11.59
C ILE A 19 -3.97 -3.58 11.04
N MET A 20 -4.53 -4.61 10.45
CA MET A 20 -3.72 -5.70 9.88
C MET A 20 -2.83 -5.20 8.74
N ARG A 21 -3.37 -4.34 7.89
CA ARG A 21 -2.60 -3.78 6.79
C ARG A 21 -1.48 -2.85 7.29
N ALA A 22 -1.78 -2.04 8.30
CA ALA A 22 -0.77 -1.17 8.89
C ALA A 22 0.36 -1.99 9.52
N GLU A 23 0.03 -3.02 10.26
CA GLU A 23 1.03 -3.91 10.86
C GLU A 23 1.90 -4.58 9.80
N ALA A 24 1.28 -5.06 8.73
CA ALA A 24 2.02 -5.70 7.63
C ALA A 24 3.02 -4.75 6.98
N MET A 25 2.67 -3.46 6.89
CA MET A 25 3.54 -2.44 6.32
C MET A 25 4.53 -1.85 7.34
N GLY A 26 4.40 -2.21 8.62
CA GLY A 26 5.23 -1.64 9.66
C GLY A 26 4.87 -0.19 9.99
N TRP A 27 3.65 0.22 9.72
CA TRP A 27 3.16 1.58 9.99
C TRP A 27 2.30 1.62 11.24
N LYS A 28 2.30 2.77 11.93
CA LYS A 28 1.27 3.07 12.92
C LYS A 28 -0.05 3.29 12.17
N LEU A 29 -1.16 3.06 12.83
CA LEU A 29 -2.47 3.20 12.20
C LEU A 29 -2.71 4.61 11.65
N SER A 30 -2.30 5.63 12.40
CA SER A 30 -2.41 7.02 11.94
C SER A 30 -1.60 7.27 10.67
N ALA A 31 -0.39 6.71 10.60
CA ALA A 31 0.46 6.80 9.41
C ALA A 31 -0.16 6.05 8.23
N TYR A 32 -0.81 4.93 8.50
CA TYR A 32 -1.52 4.16 7.48
C TYR A 32 -2.58 5.03 6.79
N TYR A 33 -3.44 5.67 7.57
CA TYR A 33 -4.50 6.51 7.02
C TYR A 33 -3.97 7.70 6.22
N ARG A 34 -2.89 8.31 6.67
CA ARG A 34 -2.27 9.42 5.93
C ARG A 34 -1.72 8.98 4.59
N ARG A 35 -1.07 7.82 4.56
CA ARG A 35 -0.47 7.31 3.32
C ARG A 35 -1.51 6.84 2.33
N VAL A 36 -2.50 6.08 2.76
CA VAL A 36 -3.55 5.62 1.85
C VAL A 36 -4.44 6.77 1.38
N GLY A 37 -4.56 7.83 2.18
CA GLY A 37 -5.29 9.03 1.82
C GLY A 37 -4.48 10.03 0.99
N ASN A 38 -3.24 9.71 0.68
CA ASN A 38 -2.33 10.55 -0.10
C ASN A 38 -1.97 11.89 0.55
N GLU A 39 -2.12 12.00 1.88
CA GLU A 39 -1.67 13.18 2.63
C GLU A 39 -0.16 13.19 2.78
N VAL A 40 0.45 12.01 2.82
CA VAL A 40 1.90 11.83 2.92
C VAL A 40 2.30 10.85 1.82
N GLU A 41 3.37 11.15 1.11
CA GLU A 41 3.88 10.27 0.07
C GLU A 41 4.55 9.04 0.67
N CYS A 42 4.37 7.91 0.01
CA CYS A 42 5.08 6.69 0.38
C CYS A 42 6.54 6.80 -0.03
N THR A 43 7.43 6.35 0.84
CA THR A 43 8.86 6.31 0.54
C THR A 43 9.17 5.11 -0.33
N GLN A 44 10.39 5.09 -0.88
CA GLN A 44 10.86 3.92 -1.62
C GLN A 44 10.86 2.66 -0.76
N SER A 45 11.17 2.81 0.53
CA SER A 45 11.11 1.73 1.50
C SER A 45 9.68 1.17 1.63
N ASP A 46 8.69 2.05 1.67
CA ASP A 46 7.28 1.65 1.73
C ASP A 46 6.87 0.87 0.49
N ILE A 47 7.29 1.35 -0.68
CA ILE A 47 7.00 0.70 -1.96
C ILE A 47 7.65 -0.69 -2.01
N SER A 48 8.89 -0.79 -1.58
CA SER A 48 9.60 -2.08 -1.51
C SER A 48 8.90 -3.05 -0.56
N LYS A 49 8.42 -2.56 0.57
CA LYS A 49 7.67 -3.38 1.53
C LYS A 49 6.38 -3.91 0.91
N ALA A 50 5.65 -3.05 0.23
CA ALA A 50 4.44 -3.47 -0.47
C ALA A 50 4.75 -4.49 -1.57
N ALA A 51 5.85 -4.31 -2.29
CA ALA A 51 6.28 -5.26 -3.31
C ALA A 51 6.64 -6.62 -2.72
N ASP A 52 7.24 -6.64 -1.52
CA ASP A 52 7.53 -7.89 -0.82
C ASP A 52 6.25 -8.63 -0.45
N LEU A 53 5.20 -7.91 -0.10
CA LEU A 53 3.92 -8.51 0.28
C LEU A 53 3.06 -8.90 -0.91
N LEU A 54 3.04 -8.08 -1.95
CA LEU A 54 2.08 -8.18 -3.04
C LEU A 54 2.71 -8.50 -4.40
N GLY A 55 4.02 -8.39 -4.53
CA GLY A 55 4.72 -8.53 -5.79
C GLY A 55 4.91 -7.20 -6.50
N TRP A 56 5.96 -7.10 -7.31
CA TRP A 56 6.30 -5.85 -8.00
C TRP A 56 5.25 -5.43 -9.04
N ASP A 57 4.62 -6.39 -9.71
CA ASP A 57 3.59 -6.07 -10.71
C ASP A 57 2.41 -5.34 -10.08
N VAL A 58 1.97 -5.81 -8.91
CA VAL A 58 0.89 -5.18 -8.16
C VAL A 58 1.34 -3.84 -7.57
N ALA A 59 2.53 -3.81 -6.97
CA ALA A 59 3.06 -2.58 -6.38
C ALA A 59 3.18 -1.46 -7.41
N ARG A 60 3.64 -1.78 -8.61
CA ARG A 60 3.72 -0.78 -9.68
C ARG A 60 2.35 -0.19 -10.00
N ARG A 61 1.33 -1.02 -10.08
CA ARG A 61 -0.03 -0.54 -10.37
C ARG A 61 -0.57 0.33 -9.24
N ILE A 62 -0.22 0.03 -8.00
CA ILE A 62 -0.69 0.80 -6.85
C ILE A 62 0.00 2.16 -6.78
N PHE A 63 1.33 2.19 -6.94
CA PHE A 63 2.11 3.39 -6.67
C PHE A 63 2.43 4.23 -7.91
N PHE A 64 2.43 3.64 -9.09
CA PHE A 64 2.86 4.33 -10.32
C PHE A 64 1.81 4.34 -11.43
N ALA A 65 0.57 4.02 -11.11
CA ALA A 65 -0.50 3.99 -12.12
C ALA A 65 -0.68 5.33 -12.83
N GLY A 66 -0.48 6.44 -12.13
CA GLY A 66 -0.61 7.77 -12.70
C GLY A 66 0.55 8.20 -13.59
N GLU A 67 1.64 7.44 -13.62
CA GLU A 67 2.82 7.75 -14.42
C GLU A 67 2.83 7.02 -15.77
N VAL A 68 1.94 6.09 -15.94
CA VAL A 68 1.84 5.31 -17.18
C VAL A 68 0.97 6.09 -18.15
N SER A 69 1.58 6.64 -19.12
CA SER A 69 0.87 7.40 -20.15
C SER A 69 1.06 6.75 -21.50
#